data_cdf046f477a2d877d791aaf8900bba8b
#
_entry.id   cdf046f477a2d877d791aaf8900bba8b
#
_cell.length_a   1.000
_cell.length_b   1.000
_cell.length_c   1.000
_cell.angle_alpha   90.00
_cell.angle_beta   90.00
_cell.angle_gamma   90.00
#
_symmetry.space_group_name_H-M   'P 1'
#
loop_
_entity.id
_entity.type
_entity.pdbx_description
1 polymer ?
#
loop_
_entity_poly.entity_id
_entity_poly.type
_entity_poly.pdbx_seq_one_letter_code
_entity_poly.pdbx_strand_id
1 'polypeptide(L)'
;SSSKQAELIKKVFPYLRVHILPPYISNIFRKPVKPKKLVVNIVSKEQSDINRIIKPFYWKYPMYKFISFRDLRNFPRDKFAELLQEGIITIWIDKETPFGYVPLEAMKCDNIVIGKVPEIIPEWMSDENGLLNNGLWVYDINDIPDVLSKAIASWMNDEIPQEIYNDINITNKRYTFDKWSKNIDVTFENIINEQIDNFNEVKNTILNENK
;
A
#
# COMPACT_ATOMS: atom_id res chain seq x y z
N SER A 1 1.23 11.74 5.37
CA SER A 1 0.32 10.66 4.98
C SER A 1 0.50 9.40 5.83
N SER A 2 1.60 9.23 6.54
CA SER A 2 1.81 8.11 7.45
C SER A 2 2.34 8.60 8.81
N SER A 3 2.09 7.82 9.87
CA SER A 3 2.61 8.07 11.22
C SER A 3 4.14 8.13 11.24
N LYS A 4 4.79 7.21 10.55
CA LYS A 4 6.26 7.17 10.44
C LYS A 4 6.85 8.41 9.77
N GLN A 5 6.20 8.93 8.71
CA GLN A 5 6.61 10.21 8.11
C GLN A 5 6.44 11.38 9.08
N ALA A 6 5.32 11.41 9.81
CA ALA A 6 5.06 12.44 10.81
C ALA A 6 6.12 12.44 11.91
N GLU A 7 6.53 11.26 12.39
CA GLU A 7 7.62 11.11 13.36
C GLU A 7 8.96 11.62 12.84
N LEU A 8 9.31 11.29 11.58
CA LEU A 8 10.54 11.78 10.95
C LEU A 8 10.53 13.31 10.82
N ILE A 9 9.42 13.90 10.39
CA ILE A 9 9.26 15.36 10.30
C ILE A 9 9.42 16.01 11.67
N LYS A 10 8.77 15.46 12.71
CA LYS A 10 8.87 15.97 14.08
C LYS A 10 10.27 15.87 14.66
N LYS A 11 11.06 14.84 14.30
CA LYS A 11 12.47 14.73 14.72
C LYS A 11 13.34 15.82 14.12
N VAL A 12 13.09 16.20 12.86
CA VAL A 12 13.89 17.24 12.17
C VAL A 12 13.37 18.63 12.50
N PHE A 13 12.06 18.80 12.64
CA PHE A 13 11.38 20.06 12.88
C PHE A 13 10.42 19.94 14.07
N PRO A 14 10.93 19.91 15.32
CA PRO A 14 10.14 19.66 16.51
C PRO A 14 9.06 20.73 16.79
N TYR A 15 9.24 21.92 16.23
CA TYR A 15 8.32 23.06 16.35
C TYR A 15 7.14 23.00 15.36
N LEU A 16 7.18 22.09 14.36
CA LEU A 16 6.09 21.97 13.41
C LEU A 16 4.95 21.12 13.97
N ARG A 17 3.72 21.62 13.83
CA ARG A 17 2.52 20.82 14.05
C ARG A 17 2.29 19.94 12.84
N VAL A 18 2.20 18.64 13.06
CA VAL A 18 2.07 17.65 12.00
C VAL A 18 0.77 16.87 12.19
N HIS A 19 -0.15 17.02 11.24
CA HIS A 19 -1.41 16.27 11.19
C HIS A 19 -1.31 15.14 10.17
N ILE A 20 -1.79 13.95 10.56
CA ILE A 20 -1.73 12.75 9.72
C ILE A 20 -3.08 12.57 9.06
N LEU A 21 -3.10 12.65 7.73
CA LEU A 21 -4.27 12.34 6.90
C LEU A 21 -3.97 11.11 6.05
N PRO A 22 -4.35 9.90 6.50
CA PRO A 22 -4.22 8.70 5.69
C PRO A 22 -5.07 8.84 4.42
N PRO A 23 -4.56 8.43 3.26
CA PRO A 23 -5.33 8.51 2.03
C PRO A 23 -6.42 7.44 1.99
N TYR A 24 -7.34 7.54 1.04
CA TYR A 24 -8.25 6.45 0.70
C TYR A 24 -7.88 5.80 -0.63
N ILE A 25 -8.27 4.55 -0.80
CA ILE A 25 -8.16 3.84 -2.07
C ILE A 25 -9.47 3.97 -2.84
N SER A 26 -9.38 4.51 -4.05
CA SER A 26 -10.55 4.78 -4.90
C SER A 26 -11.39 3.53 -5.16
N ASN A 27 -12.70 3.71 -5.33
CA ASN A 27 -13.64 2.62 -5.60
C ASN A 27 -13.57 2.08 -7.05
N ILE A 28 -12.78 2.69 -7.94
CA ILE A 28 -12.44 2.07 -9.22
C ILE A 28 -11.66 0.77 -9.03
N PHE A 29 -10.83 0.69 -7.96
CA PHE A 29 -10.19 -0.53 -7.51
C PHE A 29 -11.21 -1.33 -6.68
N ARG A 30 -11.68 -2.42 -7.22
CA ARG A 30 -12.72 -3.26 -6.62
C ARG A 30 -12.54 -4.71 -7.04
N LYS A 31 -13.16 -5.61 -6.31
CA LYS A 31 -13.18 -7.03 -6.69
C LYS A 31 -13.68 -7.19 -8.11
N PRO A 32 -13.05 -8.07 -8.90
CA PRO A 32 -13.46 -8.32 -10.28
C PRO A 32 -14.84 -8.97 -10.33
N VAL A 33 -15.62 -8.63 -11.36
CA VAL A 33 -16.87 -9.32 -11.68
C VAL A 33 -16.60 -10.56 -12.55
N LYS A 34 -15.54 -10.50 -13.36
CA LYS A 34 -15.12 -11.58 -14.26
C LYS A 34 -14.07 -12.46 -13.58
N PRO A 35 -13.99 -13.75 -13.95
CA PRO A 35 -12.90 -14.61 -13.48
C PRO A 35 -11.53 -14.02 -13.80
N LYS A 36 -10.60 -14.18 -12.88
CA LYS A 36 -9.22 -13.73 -13.06
C LYS A 36 -8.49 -14.59 -14.09
N LYS A 37 -7.50 -13.99 -14.73
CA LYS A 37 -6.61 -14.64 -15.70
C LYS A 37 -5.30 -15.00 -15.01
N LEU A 38 -4.65 -16.05 -15.49
CA LEU A 38 -3.30 -16.47 -15.06
C LEU A 38 -2.24 -15.46 -15.54
N VAL A 39 -2.38 -14.23 -15.04
CA VAL A 39 -1.48 -13.10 -15.35
C VAL A 39 -0.91 -12.58 -14.04
N VAL A 40 0.40 -12.41 -14.02
CA VAL A 40 1.13 -11.77 -12.92
C VAL A 40 1.45 -10.33 -13.33
N ASN A 41 0.87 -9.38 -12.63
CA ASN A 41 1.19 -7.97 -12.81
C ASN A 41 2.50 -7.64 -12.09
N ILE A 42 3.31 -6.75 -12.66
CA ILE A 42 4.52 -6.24 -12.01
C ILE A 42 4.49 -4.72 -12.03
N VAL A 43 4.79 -4.14 -10.88
CA VAL A 43 4.98 -2.70 -10.72
C VAL A 43 6.32 -2.46 -10.04
N SER A 44 7.25 -1.90 -10.79
CA SER A 44 8.56 -1.44 -10.33
C SER A 44 8.97 -0.20 -11.09
N LYS A 45 9.69 0.71 -10.44
CA LYS A 45 10.27 1.87 -11.11
C LYS A 45 11.43 1.49 -12.04
N GLU A 46 12.14 0.39 -11.72
CA GLU A 46 13.34 -0.03 -12.41
C GLU A 46 13.11 -1.29 -13.26
N GLN A 47 13.50 -1.23 -14.55
CA GLN A 47 13.46 -2.40 -15.44
C GLN A 47 14.40 -3.51 -15.00
N SER A 48 15.50 -3.16 -14.36
CA SER A 48 16.47 -4.11 -13.79
C SER A 48 15.81 -5.04 -12.76
N ASP A 49 14.95 -4.51 -11.90
CA ASP A 49 14.24 -5.30 -10.89
C ASP A 49 13.28 -6.30 -11.54
N ILE A 50 12.55 -5.87 -12.59
CA ILE A 50 11.66 -6.75 -13.37
C ILE A 50 12.45 -7.91 -13.98
N ASN A 51 13.60 -7.62 -14.57
CA ASN A 51 14.45 -8.65 -15.19
C ASN A 51 15.05 -9.64 -14.18
N ARG A 52 15.30 -9.20 -12.94
CA ARG A 52 15.78 -10.05 -11.84
C ARG A 52 14.73 -11.03 -11.34
N ILE A 53 13.46 -10.81 -11.68
CA ILE A 53 12.36 -11.69 -11.29
C ILE A 53 11.96 -12.60 -12.44
N ILE A 54 11.63 -12.04 -13.61
CA ILE A 54 11.03 -12.81 -14.72
C ILE A 54 11.99 -13.85 -15.27
N LYS A 55 13.26 -13.46 -15.52
CA LYS A 55 14.24 -14.38 -16.12
C LYS A 55 14.56 -15.56 -15.18
N PRO A 56 14.93 -15.34 -13.89
CA PRO A 56 15.14 -16.43 -12.95
C PRO A 56 13.89 -17.29 -12.73
N PHE A 57 12.69 -16.69 -12.70
CA PHE A 57 11.45 -17.43 -12.56
C PHE A 57 11.26 -18.46 -13.68
N TYR A 58 11.32 -18.06 -14.96
CA TYR A 58 11.16 -19.00 -16.08
C TYR A 58 12.32 -19.99 -16.20
N TRP A 59 13.51 -19.62 -15.80
CA TRP A 59 14.66 -20.52 -15.79
C TRP A 59 14.53 -21.59 -14.70
N LYS A 60 14.13 -21.19 -13.51
CA LYS A 60 14.01 -22.10 -12.35
C LYS A 60 12.72 -22.94 -12.39
N TYR A 61 11.64 -22.38 -12.95
CA TYR A 61 10.31 -22.98 -13.00
C TYR A 61 9.75 -23.05 -14.43
N PRO A 62 10.38 -23.84 -15.33
CA PRO A 62 10.00 -23.90 -16.74
C PRO A 62 8.57 -24.43 -16.97
N MET A 63 7.98 -25.15 -16.01
CA MET A 63 6.59 -25.62 -16.04
C MET A 63 5.59 -24.46 -16.07
N TYR A 64 5.97 -23.26 -15.61
CA TYR A 64 5.09 -22.08 -15.58
C TYR A 64 5.27 -21.15 -16.80
N LYS A 65 5.79 -21.66 -17.94
CA LYS A 65 5.92 -20.85 -19.18
C LYS A 65 4.59 -20.32 -19.72
N PHE A 66 3.47 -20.89 -19.31
CA PHE A 66 2.12 -20.42 -19.65
C PHE A 66 1.67 -19.19 -18.83
N ILE A 67 2.35 -18.86 -17.75
CA ILE A 67 2.07 -17.64 -16.97
C ILE A 67 2.57 -16.43 -17.76
N SER A 68 1.71 -15.43 -17.93
CA SER A 68 2.07 -14.16 -18.54
C SER A 68 2.41 -13.12 -17.48
N PHE A 69 3.50 -12.40 -17.70
CA PHE A 69 3.83 -11.22 -16.90
C PHE A 69 3.40 -9.94 -17.62
N ARG A 70 2.90 -8.98 -16.86
CA ARG A 70 2.46 -7.68 -17.36
C ARG A 70 3.07 -6.58 -16.55
N ASP A 71 3.90 -5.75 -17.19
CA ASP A 71 4.42 -4.52 -16.61
C ASP A 71 3.32 -3.46 -16.62
N LEU A 72 2.96 -2.95 -15.45
CA LEU A 72 1.87 -1.97 -15.29
C LEU A 72 2.34 -0.52 -15.22
N ARG A 73 3.56 -0.21 -15.63
CA ARG A 73 4.04 1.16 -15.68
C ARG A 73 3.30 1.98 -16.75
N ASN A 74 3.04 3.26 -16.44
CA ASN A 74 2.55 4.26 -17.39
C ASN A 74 1.16 4.02 -17.99
N PHE A 75 0.31 3.22 -17.33
CA PHE A 75 -1.10 3.11 -17.72
C PHE A 75 -1.93 4.23 -17.09
N PRO A 76 -2.96 4.74 -17.78
CA PRO A 76 -3.99 5.57 -17.18
C PRO A 76 -4.66 4.83 -16.02
N ARG A 77 -5.12 5.58 -15.01
CA ARG A 77 -5.62 5.01 -13.75
C ARG A 77 -6.75 4.01 -13.93
N ASP A 78 -7.70 4.29 -14.83
CA ASP A 78 -8.81 3.38 -15.10
C ASP A 78 -8.34 2.07 -15.73
N LYS A 79 -7.42 2.16 -16.70
CA LYS A 79 -6.82 0.97 -17.32
C LYS A 79 -5.96 0.19 -16.34
N PHE A 80 -5.23 0.87 -15.48
CA PHE A 80 -4.46 0.23 -14.41
C PHE A 80 -5.37 -0.57 -13.46
N ALA A 81 -6.53 -0.01 -13.06
CA ALA A 81 -7.50 -0.72 -12.24
C ALA A 81 -8.10 -1.94 -12.95
N GLU A 82 -8.43 -1.82 -14.24
CA GLU A 82 -8.91 -2.94 -15.07
C GLU A 82 -7.86 -4.07 -15.12
N LEU A 83 -6.60 -3.74 -15.35
CA LEU A 83 -5.52 -4.72 -15.44
C LEU A 83 -5.23 -5.41 -14.09
N LEU A 84 -5.35 -4.70 -12.97
CA LEU A 84 -5.29 -5.29 -11.63
C LEU A 84 -6.46 -6.26 -11.40
N GLN A 85 -7.68 -5.91 -11.83
CA GLN A 85 -8.84 -6.81 -11.71
C GLN A 85 -8.68 -8.10 -12.52
N GLU A 86 -7.97 -8.04 -13.65
CA GLU A 86 -7.76 -9.22 -14.50
C GLU A 86 -6.72 -10.19 -13.94
N GLY A 87 -5.65 -9.71 -13.31
CA GLY A 87 -4.54 -10.54 -12.85
C GLY A 87 -4.81 -11.22 -11.50
N ILE A 88 -4.09 -12.30 -11.22
CA ILE A 88 -4.20 -13.04 -9.96
C ILE A 88 -3.23 -12.54 -8.89
N ILE A 89 -2.04 -12.15 -9.31
CA ILE A 89 -0.93 -11.75 -8.44
C ILE A 89 -0.41 -10.39 -8.92
N THR A 90 -0.03 -9.55 -7.98
CA THR A 90 0.69 -8.31 -8.26
C THR A 90 2.02 -8.32 -7.52
N ILE A 91 3.12 -8.24 -8.26
CA ILE A 91 4.46 -8.06 -7.71
C ILE A 91 4.70 -6.55 -7.60
N TRP A 92 5.04 -6.10 -6.41
CA TRP A 92 5.34 -4.71 -6.13
C TRP A 92 6.75 -4.54 -5.58
N ILE A 93 7.55 -3.67 -6.22
CA ILE A 93 8.89 -3.34 -5.79
C ILE A 93 9.03 -1.83 -5.77
N ASP A 94 9.19 -1.30 -4.58
CA ASP A 94 9.49 0.11 -4.36
C ASP A 94 10.41 0.23 -3.14
N LYS A 95 11.56 0.89 -3.32
CA LYS A 95 12.57 1.02 -2.28
C LYS A 95 12.29 2.20 -1.35
N GLU A 96 11.62 3.23 -1.86
CA GLU A 96 11.60 4.56 -1.24
C GLU A 96 10.20 5.09 -0.93
N THR A 97 9.15 4.41 -1.34
CA THR A 97 7.79 4.92 -1.16
C THR A 97 7.33 4.79 0.29
N PRO A 98 7.08 5.91 0.99
CA PRO A 98 6.74 5.86 2.41
C PRO A 98 5.33 5.33 2.68
N PHE A 99 4.46 5.26 1.69
CA PHE A 99 3.10 4.74 1.83
C PHE A 99 2.80 3.55 0.92
N GLY A 100 3.07 3.63 -0.41
CA GLY A 100 2.83 2.55 -1.37
C GLY A 100 1.34 2.30 -1.66
N TYR A 101 0.77 3.03 -2.62
CA TYR A 101 -0.63 2.87 -3.02
C TYR A 101 -0.90 1.57 -3.76
N VAL A 102 0.01 1.15 -4.63
CA VAL A 102 -0.17 0.01 -5.54
C VAL A 102 -0.54 -1.29 -4.83
N PRO A 103 0.12 -1.70 -3.75
CA PRO A 103 -0.28 -2.89 -3.01
C PRO A 103 -1.73 -2.83 -2.51
N LEU A 104 -2.16 -1.69 -1.97
CA LEU A 104 -3.51 -1.50 -1.46
C LEU A 104 -4.56 -1.52 -2.60
N GLU A 105 -4.23 -0.92 -3.74
CA GLU A 105 -5.05 -0.95 -4.96
C GLU A 105 -5.19 -2.39 -5.49
N ALA A 106 -4.09 -3.14 -5.51
CA ALA A 106 -4.06 -4.55 -5.89
C ALA A 106 -4.87 -5.44 -4.94
N MET A 107 -4.70 -5.28 -3.62
CA MET A 107 -5.48 -5.97 -2.60
C MET A 107 -6.98 -5.70 -2.75
N LYS A 108 -7.37 -4.46 -3.05
CA LYS A 108 -8.75 -4.08 -3.28
C LYS A 108 -9.34 -4.72 -4.55
N CYS A 109 -8.47 -5.02 -5.53
CA CYS A 109 -8.79 -5.80 -6.72
C CYS A 109 -8.68 -7.32 -6.52
N ASP A 110 -8.58 -7.80 -5.27
CA ASP A 110 -8.50 -9.23 -4.93
C ASP A 110 -7.24 -9.92 -5.50
N ASN A 111 -6.13 -9.18 -5.60
CA ASN A 111 -4.83 -9.75 -5.94
C ASN A 111 -4.09 -10.19 -4.69
N ILE A 112 -3.33 -11.28 -4.81
CA ILE A 112 -2.27 -11.59 -3.87
C ILE A 112 -1.09 -10.67 -4.20
N VAL A 113 -0.60 -9.95 -3.22
CA VAL A 113 0.55 -9.09 -3.41
C VAL A 113 1.82 -9.82 -2.97
N ILE A 114 2.84 -9.80 -3.82
CA ILE A 114 4.20 -10.24 -3.50
C ILE A 114 5.09 -9.02 -3.58
N GLY A 115 5.91 -8.77 -2.57
CA GLY A 115 6.76 -7.59 -2.62
C GLY A 115 8.01 -7.70 -1.74
N LYS A 116 9.01 -6.90 -2.11
CA LYS A 116 10.16 -6.68 -1.24
C LYS A 116 9.78 -5.70 -0.15
N VAL A 117 10.11 -6.02 1.10
CA VAL A 117 9.94 -5.09 2.23
C VAL A 117 10.77 -3.83 1.97
N PRO A 118 10.15 -2.63 1.92
CA PRO A 118 10.88 -1.39 1.70
C PRO A 118 11.68 -0.99 2.95
N GLU A 119 12.63 -0.07 2.79
CA GLU A 119 13.44 0.44 3.91
C GLU A 119 12.58 1.10 4.99
N ILE A 120 11.55 1.84 4.57
CA ILE A 120 10.55 2.42 5.46
C ILE A 120 9.28 1.57 5.32
N ILE A 121 9.04 0.68 6.28
CA ILE A 121 7.89 -0.22 6.26
C ILE A 121 6.61 0.62 6.43
N PRO A 122 5.66 0.58 5.48
CA PRO A 122 4.38 1.29 5.60
C PRO A 122 3.54 0.75 6.77
N GLU A 123 2.73 1.61 7.36
CA GLU A 123 1.85 1.26 8.50
C GLU A 123 0.77 0.22 8.17
N TRP A 124 0.43 0.03 6.89
CA TRP A 124 -0.51 -1.00 6.44
C TRP A 124 0.16 -2.37 6.25
N MET A 125 1.48 -2.43 6.21
CA MET A 125 2.26 -3.65 6.02
C MET A 125 2.68 -4.30 7.35
N SER A 126 2.66 -3.56 8.46
CA SER A 126 3.10 -4.03 9.75
C SER A 126 2.25 -3.48 10.89
N ASP A 127 2.25 -4.20 12.02
CA ASP A 127 1.73 -3.74 13.31
C ASP A 127 2.80 -3.92 14.40
N GLU A 128 2.40 -3.92 15.67
CA GLU A 128 3.27 -4.13 16.83
C GLU A 128 3.90 -5.53 16.89
N ASN A 129 3.29 -6.53 16.23
CA ASN A 129 3.75 -7.91 16.19
C ASN A 129 4.67 -8.21 15.00
N GLY A 130 4.84 -7.28 14.06
CA GLY A 130 5.68 -7.41 12.88
C GLY A 130 4.95 -7.21 11.56
N LEU A 131 5.38 -7.94 10.52
CA LEU A 131 4.74 -7.88 9.20
C LEU A 131 3.39 -8.60 9.23
N LEU A 132 2.37 -7.96 8.63
CA LEU A 132 1.05 -8.55 8.44
C LEU A 132 1.06 -9.57 7.29
N ASN A 133 0.16 -10.57 7.38
CA ASN A 133 -0.04 -11.57 6.31
C ASN A 133 -0.94 -11.06 5.17
N ASN A 134 -1.03 -9.75 4.98
CA ASN A 134 -1.81 -9.14 3.90
C ASN A 134 -1.09 -9.19 2.53
N GLY A 135 0.03 -9.87 2.46
CA GLY A 135 0.84 -10.11 1.27
C GLY A 135 1.96 -11.11 1.56
N LEU A 136 2.69 -11.49 0.53
CA LEU A 136 3.86 -12.37 0.63
C LEU A 136 5.12 -11.51 0.55
N TRP A 137 5.67 -11.16 1.70
CA TRP A 137 6.76 -10.19 1.83
C TRP A 137 8.11 -10.89 1.91
N VAL A 138 9.08 -10.41 1.12
CA VAL A 138 10.47 -10.89 1.12
C VAL A 138 11.44 -9.76 1.44
N TYR A 139 12.57 -10.07 2.02
CA TYR A 139 13.65 -9.11 2.27
C TYR A 139 14.65 -9.03 1.11
N ASP A 140 14.80 -10.09 0.32
CA ASP A 140 15.62 -10.10 -0.90
C ASP A 140 14.72 -10.29 -2.13
N ILE A 141 14.89 -9.42 -3.14
CA ILE A 141 14.19 -9.50 -4.42
C ILE A 141 14.43 -10.84 -5.14
N ASN A 142 15.57 -11.46 -4.88
CA ASN A 142 15.93 -12.74 -5.49
C ASN A 142 15.09 -13.92 -4.96
N ASP A 143 14.38 -13.74 -3.84
CA ASP A 143 13.47 -14.75 -3.29
C ASP A 143 12.06 -14.70 -3.94
N ILE A 144 11.76 -13.61 -4.67
CA ILE A 144 10.44 -13.44 -5.31
C ILE A 144 10.11 -14.58 -6.27
N PRO A 145 11.01 -15.08 -7.13
CA PRO A 145 10.68 -16.21 -8.01
C PRO A 145 10.20 -17.45 -7.27
N ASP A 146 10.75 -17.75 -6.11
CA ASP A 146 10.40 -18.94 -5.30
C ASP A 146 9.04 -18.74 -4.61
N VAL A 147 8.82 -17.57 -4.03
CA VAL A 147 7.55 -17.20 -3.44
C VAL A 147 6.45 -17.17 -4.49
N LEU A 148 6.73 -16.62 -5.67
CA LEU A 148 5.80 -16.56 -6.78
C LEU A 148 5.39 -17.96 -7.26
N SER A 149 6.34 -18.90 -7.41
CA SER A 149 6.02 -20.26 -7.83
C SER A 149 5.08 -20.96 -6.86
N LYS A 150 5.30 -20.77 -5.53
CA LYS A 150 4.43 -21.30 -4.49
C LYS A 150 3.05 -20.65 -4.52
N ALA A 151 2.99 -19.31 -4.66
CA ALA A 151 1.73 -18.57 -4.73
C ALA A 151 0.88 -18.98 -5.94
N ILE A 152 1.49 -19.20 -7.11
CA ILE A 152 0.80 -19.70 -8.31
C ILE A 152 0.24 -21.11 -8.06
N ALA A 153 1.04 -22.02 -7.51
CA ALA A 153 0.60 -23.38 -7.17
C ALA A 153 -0.59 -23.37 -6.20
N SER A 154 -0.47 -22.60 -5.10
CA SER A 154 -1.55 -22.47 -4.12
C SER A 154 -2.82 -21.85 -4.73
N TRP A 155 -2.67 -20.86 -5.62
CA TRP A 155 -3.82 -20.27 -6.31
C TRP A 155 -4.50 -21.26 -7.26
N MET A 156 -3.73 -22.04 -8.01
CA MET A 156 -4.27 -23.04 -8.95
C MET A 156 -4.99 -24.19 -8.25
N ASN A 157 -4.62 -24.46 -7.01
CA ASN A 157 -5.20 -25.55 -6.20
C ASN A 157 -6.28 -25.06 -5.22
N ASP A 158 -6.64 -23.77 -5.24
CA ASP A 158 -7.53 -23.13 -4.24
C ASP A 158 -7.02 -23.29 -2.79
N GLU A 159 -5.69 -23.32 -2.61
CA GLU A 159 -5.00 -23.53 -1.32
C GLU A 159 -4.37 -22.24 -0.76
N ILE A 160 -4.82 -21.07 -1.21
CA ILE A 160 -4.35 -19.81 -0.62
C ILE A 160 -4.82 -19.73 0.83
N PRO A 161 -3.90 -19.52 1.79
CA PRO A 161 -4.27 -19.41 3.20
C PRO A 161 -5.34 -18.35 3.44
N GLN A 162 -6.43 -18.72 4.13
CA GLN A 162 -7.53 -17.80 4.42
C GLN A 162 -7.09 -16.58 5.23
N GLU A 163 -6.03 -16.70 6.00
CA GLU A 163 -5.42 -15.61 6.78
C GLU A 163 -5.00 -14.45 5.89
N ILE A 164 -4.44 -14.72 4.70
CA ILE A 164 -4.05 -13.67 3.74
C ILE A 164 -5.27 -12.85 3.34
N TYR A 165 -6.38 -13.50 2.99
CA TYR A 165 -7.61 -12.80 2.62
C TYR A 165 -8.24 -12.05 3.79
N ASN A 166 -8.14 -12.58 5.00
CA ASN A 166 -8.61 -11.91 6.21
C ASN A 166 -7.83 -10.61 6.46
N ASP A 167 -6.51 -10.67 6.39
CA ASP A 167 -5.64 -9.51 6.61
C ASP A 167 -5.75 -8.49 5.47
N ILE A 168 -5.93 -8.92 4.22
CA ILE A 168 -6.28 -8.06 3.09
C ILE A 168 -7.60 -7.32 3.37
N ASN A 169 -8.63 -8.02 3.85
CA ASN A 169 -9.92 -7.40 4.15
C ASN A 169 -9.82 -6.40 5.31
N ILE A 170 -9.07 -6.71 6.35
CA ILE A 170 -8.80 -5.78 7.47
C ILE A 170 -8.07 -4.54 6.95
N THR A 171 -7.04 -4.74 6.12
CA THR A 171 -6.27 -3.65 5.50
C THR A 171 -7.17 -2.76 4.63
N ASN A 172 -7.98 -3.35 3.75
CA ASN A 172 -8.89 -2.62 2.86
C ASN A 172 -9.91 -1.77 3.63
N LYS A 173 -10.40 -2.24 4.77
CA LYS A 173 -11.32 -1.50 5.64
C LYS A 173 -10.70 -0.26 6.29
N ARG A 174 -9.38 -0.14 6.33
CA ARG A 174 -8.70 1.03 6.90
C ARG A 174 -8.73 2.22 5.95
N TYR A 175 -8.75 2.00 4.62
CA TYR A 175 -8.53 3.01 3.59
C TYR A 175 -9.76 3.25 2.72
N THR A 176 -10.93 3.35 3.35
CA THR A 176 -12.21 3.67 2.68
C THR A 176 -12.42 5.17 2.56
N PHE A 177 -13.24 5.59 1.59
CA PHE A 177 -13.60 7.00 1.41
C PHE A 177 -14.29 7.58 2.65
N ASP A 178 -15.22 6.84 3.27
CA ASP A 178 -15.98 7.32 4.44
C ASP A 178 -15.05 7.60 5.64
N LYS A 179 -14.07 6.71 5.88
CA LYS A 179 -13.07 6.94 6.93
C LYS A 179 -12.17 8.12 6.63
N TRP A 180 -11.76 8.26 5.38
CA TRP A 180 -10.94 9.37 4.93
C TRP A 180 -11.68 10.70 5.10
N SER A 181 -12.94 10.80 4.63
CA SER A 181 -13.77 11.99 4.78
C SER A 181 -13.93 12.38 6.24
N LYS A 182 -14.31 11.42 7.09
CA LYS A 182 -14.44 11.67 8.53
C LYS A 182 -13.14 12.15 9.19
N ASN A 183 -12.00 11.56 8.80
CA ASN A 183 -10.70 11.96 9.32
C ASN A 183 -10.32 13.39 8.88
N ILE A 184 -10.68 13.78 7.65
CA ILE A 184 -10.51 15.15 7.18
C ILE A 184 -11.31 16.10 8.05
N ASP A 185 -12.61 15.87 8.23
CA ASP A 185 -13.49 16.74 9.00
C ASP A 185 -12.94 16.93 10.41
N VAL A 186 -12.64 15.84 11.12
CA VAL A 186 -12.07 15.88 12.48
C VAL A 186 -10.72 16.60 12.52
N THR A 187 -9.86 16.38 11.53
CA THR A 187 -8.54 17.03 11.51
C THR A 187 -8.65 18.52 11.31
N PHE A 188 -9.51 18.96 10.38
CA PHE A 188 -9.69 20.40 10.14
C PHE A 188 -10.40 21.08 11.30
N GLU A 189 -11.40 20.45 11.94
CA GLU A 189 -12.02 20.96 13.17
C GLU A 189 -10.96 21.17 14.27
N ASN A 190 -10.08 20.20 14.49
CA ASN A 190 -9.00 20.32 15.47
C ASN A 190 -8.05 21.47 15.14
N ILE A 191 -7.64 21.62 13.86
CA ILE A 191 -6.78 22.73 13.43
C ILE A 191 -7.46 24.08 13.68
N ILE A 192 -8.74 24.20 13.36
CA ILE A 192 -9.50 25.44 13.55
C ILE A 192 -9.59 25.78 15.04
N ASN A 193 -9.94 24.81 15.88
CA ASN A 193 -10.05 25.00 17.33
C ASN A 193 -8.70 25.40 17.94
N GLU A 194 -7.61 24.74 17.57
CA GLU A 194 -6.25 25.13 17.98
C GLU A 194 -5.91 26.57 17.59
N GLN A 195 -6.31 27.05 16.41
CA GLN A 195 -6.08 28.43 16.01
C GLN A 195 -6.90 29.44 16.80
N ILE A 196 -8.16 29.10 17.11
CA ILE A 196 -9.04 29.92 17.94
C ILE A 196 -8.44 30.06 19.35
N ASP A 197 -8.00 28.96 19.94
CA ASP A 197 -7.40 28.95 21.28
C ASP A 197 -6.12 29.78 21.33
N ASN A 198 -5.21 29.63 20.37
CA ASN A 198 -4.01 30.43 20.24
C ASN A 198 -4.35 31.94 20.11
N PHE A 199 -5.33 32.29 19.29
CA PHE A 199 -5.78 33.67 19.14
C PHE A 199 -6.31 34.25 20.46
N ASN A 200 -7.09 33.47 21.20
CA ASN A 200 -7.62 33.90 22.49
C ASN A 200 -6.53 34.08 23.54
N GLU A 201 -5.52 33.22 23.59
CA GLU A 201 -4.34 33.34 24.47
C GLU A 201 -3.57 34.64 24.18
N VAL A 202 -3.24 34.89 22.90
CA VAL A 202 -2.51 36.11 22.49
C VAL A 202 -3.32 37.36 22.84
N LYS A 203 -4.63 37.35 22.56
CA LYS A 203 -5.52 38.45 22.89
C LYS A 203 -5.53 38.75 24.39
N ASN A 204 -5.65 37.72 25.24
CA ASN A 204 -5.67 37.87 26.70
C ASN A 204 -4.34 38.39 27.24
N THR A 205 -3.21 37.95 26.65
CA THR A 205 -1.87 38.45 27.03
C THR A 205 -1.76 39.95 26.75
N ILE A 206 -2.14 40.40 25.54
CA ILE A 206 -2.10 41.83 25.17
C ILE A 206 -3.00 42.67 26.04
N LEU A 207 -4.19 42.17 26.40
CA LEU A 207 -5.13 42.91 27.26
C LEU A 207 -4.65 43.01 28.71
N ASN A 208 -3.84 42.07 29.19
CA ASN A 208 -3.27 42.08 30.55
C ASN A 208 -2.02 42.94 30.66
N GLU A 209 -1.24 43.06 29.59
CA GLU A 209 -0.04 43.93 29.54
C GLU A 209 -0.39 45.43 29.43
N ASN A 210 -1.62 45.73 29.01
CA ASN A 210 -2.10 47.11 28.88
C ASN A 210 -2.90 47.61 30.09
N LYS A 211 -2.89 46.86 31.20
CA LYS A 211 -3.47 47.27 32.51
C LYS A 211 -2.38 47.62 33.50
#